data_936887c1a16ae703f5a8f9d1e9c14c75
#
_entry.id   936887c1a16ae703f5a8f9d1e9c14c75
#
_cell.length_a   1.000
_cell.length_b   1.000
_cell.length_c   1.000
_cell.angle_alpha   90.00
_cell.angle_beta   90.00
_cell.angle_gamma   90.00
#
_symmetry.space_group_name_H-M   'P 1'
#
loop_
_entity.id
_entity.type
_entity.pdbx_description
1 polymer ?
#
loop_
_entity_poly.entity_id
_entity_poly.type
_entity_poly.pdbx_seq_one_letter_code
_entity_poly.pdbx_strand_id
1 'polypeptide(L)'
;SGDFATSKAGDSISLLSLSSTNGTLTTSLTGYTLYIYIDGTVDNPSSMMNQSFDFSFVVDGSNSTVEHISAVKKVESLDDGSTGDSGSGVYKVTHSAIPAESSATGSEIPAVTDYRYYGPNPNNYILLPDMNTTESRCMFNDKELYNPSMGEWPANFDCENEVVYKLDGGSSVNLYIPASTFEIVAPAGSMTYNETNNKCLYNGSSIGSMYVGTVDKNVCMQMSVINIPQQGNSGALITKMNDKPHKLNVKNGLYRIIGSIYDERSKTNRLKVIKATPLTDGTTSLYSWDADENDNYYNIWATPTNGNYSNSLTSGSQLMKLLNSGAWWNGTSANYYSYYYGGSGFQTKNDNFTNYKLSDKAKSNIDISRYYLGGYNNTPPLTNEMYGYERGTLRYDENRPLYWDGMVGLMYPSDYGYAAGNVCATGTELFNYIGECSNKNWLYNTGVNQWLMSPDSGNSYYVLYVYYVGLVFDRGYSYSALAVSPVFYLSSSASITGGNGTLDAPYILS
;
A
#
# COMPACT_ATOMS: atom_id res chain seq x y z
N SER A 1 -10.07 47.24 -3.48
CA SER A 1 -11.44 47.74 -3.27
C SER A 1 -11.88 48.40 -4.57
N GLY A 2 -12.74 47.75 -5.29
CA GLY A 2 -13.40 48.36 -6.47
C GLY A 2 -14.74 48.92 -6.03
N ASP A 3 -15.10 50.10 -6.50
CA ASP A 3 -16.42 50.66 -6.33
C ASP A 3 -17.42 49.82 -7.11
N PHE A 4 -18.42 49.31 -6.41
CA PHE A 4 -19.51 48.56 -7.02
C PHE A 4 -20.53 49.55 -7.62
N ALA A 5 -20.75 49.44 -8.91
CA ALA A 5 -21.86 50.14 -9.52
C ALA A 5 -23.18 49.52 -9.06
N THR A 6 -24.20 50.35 -8.87
CA THR A 6 -25.58 49.87 -8.66
C THR A 6 -26.03 49.10 -9.90
N SER A 7 -26.21 47.79 -9.77
CA SER A 7 -26.72 46.97 -10.88
C SER A 7 -28.24 46.75 -10.72
N LYS A 8 -28.91 46.64 -11.83
CA LYS A 8 -30.35 46.27 -11.89
C LYS A 8 -30.48 44.75 -12.03
N ALA A 9 -31.62 44.21 -11.71
CA ALA A 9 -31.92 42.80 -11.94
C ALA A 9 -31.61 42.39 -13.40
N GLY A 10 -30.75 41.39 -13.58
CA GLY A 10 -30.31 40.91 -14.89
C GLY A 10 -28.93 41.41 -15.34
N ASP A 11 -28.31 42.33 -14.59
CA ASP A 11 -26.94 42.79 -14.90
C ASP A 11 -25.90 41.79 -14.36
N SER A 12 -24.84 41.59 -15.10
CA SER A 12 -23.65 40.84 -14.63
C SER A 12 -22.55 41.82 -14.26
N ILE A 13 -21.95 41.60 -13.09
CA ILE A 13 -20.82 42.40 -12.61
C ILE A 13 -19.56 41.53 -12.63
N SER A 14 -18.53 41.98 -13.29
CA SER A 14 -17.20 41.34 -13.20
C SER A 14 -16.58 41.71 -11.85
N LEU A 15 -16.53 40.76 -10.93
CA LEU A 15 -15.96 40.93 -9.58
C LEU A 15 -14.44 40.87 -9.58
N LEU A 16 -13.84 40.15 -10.51
CA LEU A 16 -12.38 40.00 -10.62
C LEU A 16 -11.99 39.68 -12.05
N SER A 17 -11.02 40.39 -12.58
CA SER A 17 -10.33 40.02 -13.83
C SER A 17 -8.91 39.58 -13.48
N LEU A 18 -8.60 38.32 -13.72
CA LEU A 18 -7.25 37.79 -13.59
C LEU A 18 -6.60 37.79 -14.98
N SER A 19 -5.50 38.50 -15.13
CA SER A 19 -4.66 38.43 -16.33
C SER A 19 -3.46 37.54 -16.04
N SER A 20 -3.20 36.54 -16.87
CA SER A 20 -1.96 35.80 -16.83
C SER A 20 -0.94 36.44 -17.76
N THR A 21 0.27 36.67 -17.27
CA THR A 21 1.44 36.93 -18.12
C THR A 21 2.10 35.57 -18.39
N ASN A 22 2.15 35.16 -19.65
CA ASN A 22 2.70 33.88 -20.10
C ASN A 22 1.91 32.61 -19.69
N GLY A 23 0.59 32.70 -19.57
CA GLY A 23 -0.26 31.49 -19.37
C GLY A 23 -0.18 30.83 -18.01
N THR A 24 0.50 31.41 -17.04
CA THR A 24 0.61 30.86 -15.68
C THR A 24 -0.05 31.79 -14.68
N LEU A 25 -1.07 31.30 -13.96
CA LEU A 25 -1.60 31.97 -12.77
C LEU A 25 -0.61 31.83 -11.63
N THR A 26 0.04 32.91 -11.25
CA THR A 26 1.13 32.91 -10.26
C THR A 26 0.67 33.15 -8.83
N THR A 27 -0.63 33.26 -8.56
CA THR A 27 -1.14 33.49 -7.20
C THR A 27 -2.19 32.47 -6.80
N SER A 28 -1.94 31.79 -5.70
CA SER A 28 -2.97 31.03 -5.00
C SER A 28 -4.01 31.98 -4.44
N LEU A 29 -5.23 31.91 -4.95
CA LEU A 29 -6.37 32.65 -4.43
C LEU A 29 -6.88 31.92 -3.18
N THR A 30 -6.39 32.30 -2.01
CA THR A 30 -6.89 31.78 -0.73
C THR A 30 -7.92 32.74 -0.14
N GLY A 31 -9.17 32.34 -0.21
CA GLY A 31 -10.24 32.93 0.58
C GLY A 31 -10.71 34.32 0.20
N TYR A 32 -11.70 34.42 -0.70
CA TYR A 32 -12.47 35.64 -0.87
C TYR A 32 -13.74 35.60 -0.04
N THR A 33 -14.00 36.67 0.71
CA THR A 33 -15.29 36.85 1.38
C THR A 33 -16.09 37.87 0.58
N LEU A 34 -17.26 37.49 0.09
CA LEU A 34 -18.20 38.38 -0.57
C LEU A 34 -19.13 38.98 0.49
N TYR A 35 -19.11 40.30 0.62
CA TYR A 35 -20.08 41.04 1.43
C TYR A 35 -21.16 41.61 0.52
N ILE A 36 -22.39 41.26 0.78
CA ILE A 36 -23.57 41.83 0.10
C ILE A 36 -24.26 42.68 1.14
N TYR A 37 -24.46 43.92 0.85
CA TYR A 37 -25.23 44.84 1.68
C TYR A 37 -26.19 45.67 0.88
N ILE A 38 -27.29 46.02 1.51
CA ILE A 38 -28.27 46.93 0.92
C ILE A 38 -27.90 48.35 1.31
N ASP A 39 -27.76 49.24 0.33
CA ASP A 39 -27.45 50.64 0.60
C ASP A 39 -28.58 51.27 1.42
N GLY A 40 -28.22 51.80 2.59
CA GLY A 40 -29.18 52.45 3.52
C GLY A 40 -29.80 53.75 3.00
N THR A 41 -29.42 54.23 1.80
CA THR A 41 -29.99 55.40 1.11
C THR A 41 -31.17 55.09 0.25
N VAL A 42 -31.68 53.82 0.24
CA VAL A 42 -32.87 53.42 -0.52
C VAL A 42 -34.11 54.07 0.08
N ASP A 43 -34.79 54.92 -0.70
CA ASP A 43 -35.90 55.73 -0.26
C ASP A 43 -37.16 54.96 0.25
N ASN A 44 -37.22 53.67 0.06
CA ASN A 44 -38.31 52.83 0.58
C ASN A 44 -37.87 51.40 0.92
N PRO A 45 -37.25 51.21 2.09
CA PRO A 45 -36.78 49.87 2.52
C PRO A 45 -37.93 48.86 2.71
N SER A 46 -39.16 49.30 2.90
CA SER A 46 -40.32 48.41 3.04
C SER A 46 -40.68 47.68 1.74
N SER A 47 -40.33 48.23 0.59
CA SER A 47 -40.54 47.57 -0.70
C SER A 47 -39.62 46.37 -0.94
N MET A 48 -38.54 46.23 -0.14
CA MET A 48 -37.60 45.13 -0.21
C MET A 48 -37.87 44.04 0.85
N MET A 49 -38.85 44.25 1.72
CA MET A 49 -39.28 43.22 2.68
C MET A 49 -39.97 42.09 1.96
N ASN A 50 -39.57 40.86 2.22
CA ASN A 50 -40.02 39.63 1.60
C ASN A 50 -39.62 39.45 0.11
N GLN A 51 -38.57 40.13 -0.35
CA GLN A 51 -37.94 39.82 -1.63
C GLN A 51 -36.88 38.74 -1.46
N SER A 52 -36.86 37.75 -2.36
CA SER A 52 -35.77 36.80 -2.47
C SER A 52 -34.76 37.30 -3.51
N PHE A 53 -33.48 37.17 -3.18
CA PHE A 53 -32.41 37.48 -4.11
C PHE A 53 -31.71 36.17 -4.49
N ASP A 54 -31.76 35.81 -5.75
CA ASP A 54 -31.03 34.67 -6.29
C ASP A 54 -29.70 35.15 -6.86
N PHE A 55 -28.62 34.57 -6.37
CA PHE A 55 -27.29 34.83 -6.88
C PHE A 55 -26.75 33.57 -7.56
N SER A 56 -26.30 33.71 -8.78
CA SER A 56 -25.53 32.70 -9.46
C SER A 56 -24.09 33.19 -9.65
N PHE A 57 -23.12 32.38 -9.22
CA PHE A 57 -21.73 32.62 -9.56
C PHE A 57 -21.43 31.88 -10.86
N VAL A 58 -21.17 32.61 -11.91
CA VAL A 58 -20.61 32.05 -13.13
C VAL A 58 -19.14 32.29 -13.11
N VAL A 59 -18.36 31.23 -12.98
CA VAL A 59 -16.92 31.29 -13.30
C VAL A 59 -16.85 31.09 -14.80
N ASP A 60 -16.81 32.20 -15.54
CA ASP A 60 -16.57 32.16 -16.99
C ASP A 60 -15.06 31.97 -17.21
N GLY A 61 -14.67 30.70 -17.27
CA GLY A 61 -13.34 30.29 -17.66
C GLY A 61 -13.25 30.19 -19.19
N SER A 62 -13.46 31.30 -19.93
CA SER A 62 -13.01 31.31 -21.31
C SER A 62 -11.47 31.22 -21.33
N ASN A 63 -10.95 30.00 -21.55
CA ASN A 63 -9.54 29.65 -21.67
C ASN A 63 -8.66 29.66 -20.40
N SER A 64 -9.15 29.30 -19.24
CA SER A 64 -8.33 28.45 -18.43
C SER A 64 -8.47 27.02 -18.98
N THR A 65 -7.63 26.62 -19.92
CA THR A 65 -7.13 25.28 -19.88
C THR A 65 -6.48 25.19 -18.51
N VAL A 66 -7.21 24.73 -17.48
CA VAL A 66 -6.58 23.89 -16.48
C VAL A 66 -5.95 22.84 -17.38
N GLU A 67 -4.63 22.94 -17.63
CA GLU A 67 -3.94 21.83 -18.23
C GLU A 67 -4.25 20.67 -17.30
N HIS A 68 -5.19 19.84 -17.72
CA HIS A 68 -5.39 18.55 -17.13
C HIS A 68 -4.11 17.76 -17.44
N ILE A 69 -3.07 18.05 -16.66
CA ILE A 69 -1.84 17.30 -16.76
C ILE A 69 -2.24 15.88 -16.46
N SER A 70 -2.09 15.01 -17.46
CA SER A 70 -2.37 13.60 -17.24
C SER A 70 -1.60 13.16 -15.99
N ALA A 71 -2.22 12.36 -15.17
CA ALA A 71 -1.60 11.94 -13.91
C ALA A 71 -0.22 11.28 -14.15
N VAL A 72 -0.04 10.58 -15.28
CA VAL A 72 1.24 10.03 -15.74
C VAL A 72 2.27 11.14 -15.94
N LYS A 73 1.94 12.19 -16.73
CA LYS A 73 2.86 13.31 -16.98
C LYS A 73 3.21 14.08 -15.72
N LYS A 74 2.29 14.19 -14.78
CA LYS A 74 2.57 14.80 -13.49
C LYS A 74 3.69 14.07 -12.75
N VAL A 75 3.63 12.72 -12.67
CA VAL A 75 4.67 11.93 -12.01
C VAL A 75 5.99 11.98 -12.77
N GLU A 76 5.96 11.83 -14.09
CA GLU A 76 7.17 11.92 -14.93
C GLU A 76 7.88 13.27 -14.79
N SER A 77 7.13 14.35 -14.61
CA SER A 77 7.70 15.70 -14.42
C SER A 77 8.37 15.93 -13.06
N LEU A 78 8.21 15.00 -12.11
CA LEU A 78 8.86 15.07 -10.80
C LEU A 78 10.25 14.43 -10.79
N ASP A 79 10.68 13.79 -11.88
CA ASP A 79 12.03 13.30 -12.04
C ASP A 79 13.00 14.49 -12.13
N ASP A 80 13.88 14.60 -11.17
CA ASP A 80 14.89 15.66 -11.07
C ASP A 80 16.27 15.23 -11.62
N GLY A 81 16.32 14.06 -12.27
CA GLY A 81 17.55 13.46 -12.76
C GLY A 81 18.38 12.77 -11.67
N SER A 82 17.85 12.61 -10.46
CA SER A 82 18.50 11.84 -9.40
C SER A 82 18.55 10.35 -9.77
N THR A 83 19.43 9.63 -9.09
CA THR A 83 19.53 8.16 -9.23
C THR A 83 18.65 7.42 -8.25
N GLY A 84 17.91 8.12 -7.36
CA GLY A 84 17.13 7.51 -6.30
C GLY A 84 17.96 7.02 -5.11
N ASP A 85 19.14 7.57 -4.88
CA ASP A 85 20.06 7.13 -3.83
C ASP A 85 19.85 7.87 -2.51
N SER A 86 19.34 9.10 -2.57
CA SER A 86 19.12 9.94 -1.39
C SER A 86 17.82 10.73 -1.48
N GLY A 87 17.21 10.99 -0.34
CA GLY A 87 15.98 11.78 -0.26
C GLY A 87 14.71 10.98 -0.53
N SER A 88 13.64 11.71 -0.80
CA SER A 88 12.31 11.18 -1.12
C SER A 88 11.77 11.92 -2.34
N GLY A 89 11.57 11.21 -3.43
CA GLY A 89 11.14 11.82 -4.68
C GLY A 89 10.84 10.77 -5.75
N VAL A 90 10.99 11.15 -7.00
CA VAL A 90 10.80 10.30 -8.17
C VAL A 90 12.13 10.15 -8.89
N TYR A 91 12.46 8.97 -9.32
CA TYR A 91 13.61 8.69 -10.17
C TYR A 91 13.25 7.78 -11.33
N LYS A 92 14.05 7.91 -12.39
CA LYS A 92 13.91 7.16 -13.62
C LYS A 92 14.59 5.79 -13.49
N VAL A 93 13.88 4.74 -13.83
CA VAL A 93 14.38 3.35 -13.89
C VAL A 93 14.25 2.84 -15.31
N THR A 94 15.36 2.44 -15.92
CA THR A 94 15.36 1.85 -17.27
C THR A 94 15.57 0.35 -17.17
N HIS A 95 14.66 -0.40 -17.77
CA HIS A 95 14.70 -1.86 -17.86
C HIS A 95 15.18 -2.29 -19.25
N SER A 96 16.07 -3.26 -19.29
CA SER A 96 16.49 -3.86 -20.56
C SER A 96 15.35 -4.65 -21.20
N ALA A 97 15.40 -4.80 -22.51
CA ALA A 97 14.48 -5.67 -23.24
C ALA A 97 14.59 -7.12 -22.74
N ILE A 98 13.45 -7.82 -22.67
CA ILE A 98 13.36 -9.23 -22.34
C ILE A 98 13.10 -9.98 -23.67
N PRO A 99 14.01 -10.85 -24.15
CA PRO A 99 13.87 -11.57 -25.40
C PRO A 99 12.61 -12.44 -25.43
N ALA A 100 12.09 -12.70 -26.62
CA ALA A 100 10.86 -13.48 -26.81
C ALA A 100 10.94 -14.89 -26.20
N GLU A 101 12.08 -15.54 -26.28
CA GLU A 101 12.32 -16.90 -25.76
C GLU A 101 12.32 -16.96 -24.22
N SER A 102 12.57 -15.85 -23.54
CA SER A 102 12.56 -15.75 -22.08
C SER A 102 11.41 -14.90 -21.52
N SER A 103 10.56 -14.38 -22.40
CA SER A 103 9.44 -13.51 -22.03
C SER A 103 8.17 -14.31 -21.74
N ALA A 104 7.44 -13.92 -20.72
CA ALA A 104 6.13 -14.49 -20.36
C ALA A 104 5.07 -14.37 -21.46
N THR A 105 5.21 -13.42 -22.37
CA THR A 105 4.27 -13.20 -23.47
C THR A 105 4.60 -14.03 -24.72
N GLY A 106 5.76 -14.67 -24.77
CA GLY A 106 6.27 -15.31 -25.98
C GLY A 106 6.64 -14.33 -27.09
N SER A 107 6.67 -13.04 -26.79
CA SER A 107 7.10 -11.95 -27.67
C SER A 107 8.12 -11.11 -26.92
N GLU A 108 9.02 -10.44 -27.61
CA GLU A 108 9.96 -9.53 -26.98
C GLU A 108 9.20 -8.45 -26.16
N ILE A 109 9.58 -8.28 -24.91
CA ILE A 109 9.18 -7.13 -24.11
C ILE A 109 10.27 -6.06 -24.33
N PRO A 110 9.92 -4.91 -24.91
CA PRO A 110 10.91 -3.90 -25.26
C PRO A 110 11.60 -3.31 -24.02
N ALA A 111 12.75 -2.68 -24.21
CA ALA A 111 13.33 -1.84 -23.18
C ALA A 111 12.38 -0.70 -22.84
N VAL A 112 12.11 -0.51 -21.57
CA VAL A 112 11.11 0.46 -21.07
C VAL A 112 11.67 1.33 -19.96
N THR A 113 11.02 2.45 -19.73
CA THR A 113 11.37 3.37 -18.67
C THR A 113 10.17 3.58 -17.75
N ASP A 114 10.40 3.35 -16.48
CA ASP A 114 9.49 3.67 -15.39
C ASP A 114 9.97 4.91 -14.64
N TYR A 115 9.04 5.64 -14.02
CA TYR A 115 9.32 6.73 -13.08
C TYR A 115 8.74 6.34 -11.74
N ARG A 116 9.59 6.09 -10.75
CA ARG A 116 9.21 5.43 -9.50
C ARG A 116 9.44 6.33 -8.30
N TYR A 117 8.48 6.37 -7.39
CA TYR A 117 8.67 6.99 -6.09
C TYR A 117 9.60 6.15 -5.21
N TYR A 118 10.51 6.82 -4.50
CA TYR A 118 11.50 6.19 -3.66
C TYR A 118 11.73 6.96 -2.35
N GLY A 119 12.44 6.31 -1.42
CA GLY A 119 12.84 6.90 -0.15
C GLY A 119 11.78 6.70 0.95
N PRO A 120 12.08 7.12 2.18
CA PRO A 120 11.27 6.74 3.33
C PRO A 120 9.92 7.46 3.39
N ASN A 121 9.79 8.61 2.76
CA ASN A 121 8.58 9.43 2.91
C ASN A 121 8.25 10.29 1.68
N PRO A 122 8.00 9.70 0.51
CA PRO A 122 7.70 10.46 -0.68
C PRO A 122 6.29 11.08 -0.64
N ASN A 123 6.14 12.22 -1.32
CA ASN A 123 4.85 12.90 -1.51
C ASN A 123 4.06 12.22 -2.63
N ASN A 124 3.53 11.04 -2.36
CA ASN A 124 2.87 10.19 -3.35
C ASN A 124 1.46 9.73 -2.97
N TYR A 125 0.84 10.38 -1.99
CA TYR A 125 -0.54 10.06 -1.64
C TYR A 125 -1.52 10.58 -2.70
N ILE A 126 -2.52 9.76 -3.02
CA ILE A 126 -3.61 10.09 -3.94
C ILE A 126 -4.94 9.63 -3.33
N LEU A 127 -5.95 10.47 -3.42
CA LEU A 127 -7.29 10.17 -2.93
C LEU A 127 -8.20 9.80 -4.11
N LEU A 128 -8.76 8.59 -4.05
CA LEU A 128 -9.78 8.17 -5.00
C LEU A 128 -11.14 8.75 -4.63
N PRO A 129 -12.00 9.04 -5.62
CA PRO A 129 -13.30 9.67 -5.38
C PRO A 129 -14.27 8.76 -4.61
N ASP A 130 -15.11 9.39 -3.78
CA ASP A 130 -16.27 8.82 -3.09
C ASP A 130 -15.99 7.68 -2.08
N MET A 131 -14.80 7.63 -1.50
CA MET A 131 -14.47 6.72 -0.40
C MET A 131 -14.29 7.50 0.90
N ASN A 132 -15.38 7.65 1.65
CA ASN A 132 -15.44 8.55 2.81
C ASN A 132 -15.26 7.86 4.17
N THR A 133 -15.19 6.54 4.21
CA THR A 133 -14.91 5.81 5.46
C THR A 133 -13.46 6.03 5.89
N THR A 134 -13.25 6.03 7.20
CA THR A 134 -11.92 6.13 7.80
C THR A 134 -11.56 4.84 8.51
N GLU A 135 -10.29 4.49 8.44
CA GLU A 135 -9.67 3.43 9.22
C GLU A 135 -8.83 4.05 10.32
N SER A 136 -8.92 3.52 11.53
CA SER A 136 -8.05 3.95 12.63
C SER A 136 -6.83 3.05 12.71
N ARG A 137 -5.65 3.67 12.74
CA ARG A 137 -4.37 3.00 12.95
C ARG A 137 -3.78 3.44 14.28
N CYS A 138 -3.10 2.54 14.95
CA CYS A 138 -2.43 2.87 16.20
C CYS A 138 -0.94 3.09 15.93
N MET A 139 -0.48 4.32 16.10
CA MET A 139 0.85 4.76 15.72
C MET A 139 1.71 5.07 16.94
N PHE A 140 3.00 4.77 16.85
CA PHE A 140 4.02 5.14 17.81
C PHE A 140 5.31 5.50 17.07
N ASN A 141 5.85 6.70 17.29
CA ASN A 141 7.03 7.22 16.59
C ASN A 141 6.92 7.04 15.05
N ASP A 142 5.79 7.51 14.48
CA ASP A 142 5.47 7.46 13.05
C ASP A 142 5.43 6.06 12.43
N LYS A 143 5.37 5.03 13.27
CA LYS A 143 5.22 3.63 12.85
C LYS A 143 3.94 3.04 13.43
N GLU A 144 3.29 2.16 12.67
CA GLU A 144 2.17 1.40 13.19
C GLU A 144 2.63 0.39 14.25
N LEU A 145 1.86 0.24 15.33
CA LEU A 145 2.16 -0.76 16.34
C LEU A 145 2.08 -2.17 15.73
N TYR A 146 3.05 -2.97 16.05
CA TYR A 146 3.09 -4.36 15.64
C TYR A 146 2.31 -5.25 16.61
N ASN A 147 1.39 -6.04 16.05
CA ASN A 147 0.73 -7.10 16.79
C ASN A 147 1.49 -8.43 16.60
N PRO A 148 2.26 -8.89 17.59
CA PRO A 148 3.06 -10.11 17.46
C PRO A 148 2.19 -11.36 17.32
N SER A 149 0.92 -11.33 17.75
CA SER A 149 -0.03 -12.44 17.54
C SER A 149 -0.47 -12.59 16.09
N MET A 150 -0.15 -11.63 15.22
CA MET A 150 -0.52 -11.63 13.78
C MET A 150 -2.02 -11.90 13.54
N GLY A 151 -2.86 -11.50 14.49
CA GLY A 151 -4.30 -11.69 14.47
C GLY A 151 -5.04 -10.41 14.80
N GLU A 152 -6.27 -10.55 15.26
CA GLU A 152 -7.06 -9.43 15.75
C GLU A 152 -6.43 -8.82 17.01
N TRP A 153 -6.62 -7.51 17.18
CA TRP A 153 -6.27 -6.87 18.43
C TRP A 153 -7.07 -7.47 19.58
N PRO A 154 -6.47 -7.58 20.79
CA PRO A 154 -7.23 -8.00 21.97
C PRO A 154 -8.51 -7.15 22.15
N ALA A 155 -9.57 -7.77 22.64
CA ALA A 155 -10.87 -7.11 22.83
C ALA A 155 -10.82 -5.84 23.72
N ASN A 156 -9.80 -5.75 24.58
CA ASN A 156 -9.54 -4.60 25.45
C ASN A 156 -8.47 -3.66 24.93
N PHE A 157 -8.03 -3.82 23.67
CA PHE A 157 -7.02 -2.94 23.08
C PHE A 157 -7.52 -1.51 22.97
N ASP A 158 -6.83 -0.60 23.64
CA ASP A 158 -7.10 0.83 23.57
C ASP A 158 -5.81 1.58 23.21
N CYS A 159 -5.69 1.93 21.93
CA CYS A 159 -4.49 2.51 21.35
C CYS A 159 -3.88 3.63 22.22
N GLU A 160 -4.69 4.59 22.65
CA GLU A 160 -4.18 5.81 23.35
C GLU A 160 -3.74 5.52 24.79
N ASN A 161 -4.18 4.40 25.36
CA ASN A 161 -3.84 4.00 26.72
C ASN A 161 -2.84 2.83 26.79
N GLU A 162 -2.43 2.27 25.64
CA GLU A 162 -1.47 1.17 25.62
C GLU A 162 -0.12 1.56 26.21
N VAL A 163 0.50 0.59 26.86
CA VAL A 163 1.92 0.61 27.19
C VAL A 163 2.69 -0.02 26.04
N VAL A 164 3.64 0.71 25.51
CA VAL A 164 4.41 0.26 24.33
C VAL A 164 5.77 -0.25 24.77
N TYR A 165 6.17 -1.37 24.19
CA TYR A 165 7.53 -1.88 24.27
C TYR A 165 8.19 -1.81 22.90
N LYS A 166 9.45 -1.36 22.88
CA LYS A 166 10.33 -1.53 21.73
C LYS A 166 10.87 -2.95 21.76
N LEU A 167 10.70 -3.66 20.66
CA LEU A 167 11.34 -4.93 20.41
C LEU A 167 12.55 -4.66 19.52
N ASP A 168 13.74 -5.01 19.99
CA ASP A 168 14.95 -4.92 19.20
C ASP A 168 15.09 -6.20 18.37
N GLY A 169 14.96 -6.07 17.06
CA GLY A 169 15.08 -7.18 16.09
C GLY A 169 16.50 -7.42 15.60
N GLY A 170 17.52 -6.77 16.18
CA GLY A 170 18.89 -6.76 15.62
C GLY A 170 19.00 -5.93 14.34
N SER A 171 20.20 -5.76 13.81
CA SER A 171 20.47 -5.10 12.53
C SER A 171 19.62 -3.82 12.26
N SER A 172 19.34 -3.02 13.30
CA SER A 172 18.55 -1.78 13.23
C SER A 172 17.03 -1.96 13.00
N VAL A 173 16.50 -3.15 13.13
CA VAL A 173 15.04 -3.36 13.09
C VAL A 173 14.46 -3.11 14.48
N ASN A 174 13.58 -2.10 14.58
CA ASN A 174 12.88 -1.77 15.81
C ASN A 174 11.38 -1.89 15.56
N LEU A 175 10.72 -2.78 16.27
CA LEU A 175 9.27 -2.92 16.29
C LEU A 175 8.72 -2.33 17.59
N TYR A 176 7.55 -1.74 17.53
CA TYR A 176 6.84 -1.25 18.70
C TYR A 176 5.62 -2.12 18.93
N ILE A 177 5.58 -2.80 20.08
CA ILE A 177 4.54 -3.77 20.42
C ILE A 177 3.73 -3.30 21.65
N PRO A 178 2.41 -3.42 21.65
CA PRO A 178 1.59 -3.08 22.81
C PRO A 178 1.68 -4.17 23.88
N ALA A 179 1.68 -3.76 25.14
CA ALA A 179 1.72 -4.68 26.28
C ALA A 179 0.55 -5.66 26.30
N SER A 180 -0.60 -5.28 25.77
CA SER A 180 -1.80 -6.14 25.70
C SER A 180 -1.63 -7.35 24.78
N THR A 181 -0.61 -7.40 23.94
CA THR A 181 -0.41 -8.47 22.94
C THR A 181 0.53 -9.58 23.39
N PHE A 182 1.15 -9.45 24.56
CA PHE A 182 2.08 -10.46 25.09
C PHE A 182 2.17 -10.37 26.64
N GLU A 183 2.75 -11.39 27.26
CA GLU A 183 3.06 -11.44 28.68
C GLU A 183 4.59 -11.61 28.87
N ILE A 184 5.19 -10.90 29.81
CA ILE A 184 6.58 -11.13 30.21
C ILE A 184 6.59 -12.26 31.23
N VAL A 185 7.01 -13.45 30.82
CA VAL A 185 7.08 -14.66 31.65
C VAL A 185 8.34 -14.65 32.52
N ALA A 186 9.46 -14.15 31.98
CA ALA A 186 10.71 -14.05 32.75
C ALA A 186 11.55 -12.84 32.28
N PRO A 187 12.23 -12.16 33.20
CA PRO A 187 13.05 -11.01 32.87
C PRO A 187 14.33 -11.40 32.12
N ALA A 188 15.05 -10.41 31.62
CA ALA A 188 16.38 -10.60 31.05
C ALA A 188 17.33 -11.30 32.05
N GLY A 189 18.18 -12.17 31.55
CA GLY A 189 19.07 -13.01 32.33
C GLY A 189 18.47 -14.34 32.82
N SER A 190 17.21 -14.63 32.49
CA SER A 190 16.54 -15.90 32.84
C SER A 190 16.83 -17.05 31.88
N MET A 191 17.47 -16.76 30.74
CA MET A 191 17.83 -17.78 29.76
C MET A 191 19.26 -18.25 29.89
N THR A 192 19.51 -19.46 29.41
CA THR A 192 20.86 -20.06 29.31
C THR A 192 21.20 -20.31 27.85
N TYR A 193 22.50 -20.22 27.51
CA TYR A 193 22.96 -20.48 26.17
C TYR A 193 23.69 -21.82 26.09
N ASN A 194 23.28 -22.68 25.18
CA ASN A 194 23.94 -23.94 24.92
C ASN A 194 24.98 -23.77 23.80
N GLU A 195 26.26 -23.75 24.16
CA GLU A 195 27.38 -23.53 23.21
C GLU A 195 27.57 -24.70 22.23
N THR A 196 27.05 -25.90 22.56
CA THR A 196 27.24 -27.08 21.70
C THR A 196 26.37 -26.99 20.44
N ASN A 197 25.17 -26.41 20.57
CA ASN A 197 24.20 -26.32 19.46
C ASN A 197 23.75 -24.90 19.14
N ASN A 198 24.38 -23.90 19.75
CA ASN A 198 24.12 -22.46 19.57
C ASN A 198 22.64 -22.09 19.79
N LYS A 199 22.01 -22.61 20.85
CA LYS A 199 20.60 -22.36 21.15
C LYS A 199 20.37 -21.71 22.50
N CYS A 200 19.42 -20.79 22.55
CA CYS A 200 18.89 -20.26 23.79
C CYS A 200 17.91 -21.25 24.42
N LEU A 201 18.03 -21.45 25.72
CA LEU A 201 17.18 -22.35 26.49
C LEU A 201 16.49 -21.58 27.62
N TYR A 202 15.22 -21.88 27.83
CA TYR A 202 14.46 -21.49 29.01
C TYR A 202 13.92 -22.74 29.70
N ASN A 203 14.23 -22.88 31.00
CA ASN A 203 13.91 -24.10 31.77
C ASN A 203 14.37 -25.40 31.08
N GLY A 204 15.57 -25.36 30.45
CA GLY A 204 16.16 -26.50 29.75
C GLY A 204 15.59 -26.80 28.37
N SER A 205 14.55 -26.10 27.94
CA SER A 205 13.94 -26.26 26.61
C SER A 205 14.35 -25.14 25.65
N SER A 206 14.64 -25.48 24.40
CA SER A 206 14.91 -24.51 23.36
C SER A 206 13.62 -23.74 23.03
N ILE A 207 13.69 -22.41 23.03
CA ILE A 207 12.58 -21.54 22.61
C ILE A 207 12.94 -20.73 21.38
N GLY A 208 11.92 -20.30 20.63
CA GLY A 208 12.08 -19.39 19.51
C GLY A 208 12.66 -18.03 19.93
N SER A 209 13.04 -17.22 18.97
CA SER A 209 13.49 -15.85 19.22
C SER A 209 12.79 -14.89 18.24
N MET A 210 12.36 -13.76 18.77
CA MET A 210 11.91 -12.61 17.96
C MET A 210 13.05 -11.69 17.56
N TYR A 211 14.28 -12.03 17.93
CA TYR A 211 15.47 -11.32 17.48
C TYR A 211 15.92 -11.84 16.10
N VAL A 212 16.04 -10.97 15.15
CA VAL A 212 16.25 -11.31 13.73
C VAL A 212 17.73 -11.42 13.36
N GLY A 213 18.62 -10.98 14.25
CA GLY A 213 20.07 -11.07 14.08
C GLY A 213 20.62 -12.43 14.50
N THR A 214 21.95 -12.55 14.50
CA THR A 214 22.64 -13.73 15.05
C THR A 214 22.45 -13.78 16.55
N VAL A 215 21.81 -14.82 17.04
CA VAL A 215 21.62 -15.07 18.46
C VAL A 215 22.89 -15.76 19.01
N ASP A 216 23.77 -14.97 19.57
CA ASP A 216 24.92 -15.44 20.33
C ASP A 216 24.63 -15.53 21.85
N LYS A 217 25.61 -15.90 22.64
CA LYS A 217 25.49 -15.99 24.09
C LYS A 217 25.10 -14.67 24.75
N ASN A 218 25.66 -13.55 24.27
CA ASN A 218 25.38 -12.22 24.82
C ASN A 218 23.94 -11.81 24.58
N VAL A 219 23.47 -11.95 23.35
CA VAL A 219 22.09 -11.67 22.97
C VAL A 219 21.13 -12.56 23.77
N CYS A 220 21.41 -13.86 23.82
CA CYS A 220 20.60 -14.82 24.56
C CYS A 220 20.41 -14.42 26.04
N MET A 221 21.50 -14.04 26.72
CA MET A 221 21.48 -13.66 28.13
C MET A 221 20.80 -12.33 28.42
N GLN A 222 20.60 -11.47 27.41
CA GLN A 222 19.92 -10.18 27.55
C GLN A 222 18.42 -10.27 27.20
N MET A 223 17.98 -11.36 26.59
CA MET A 223 16.56 -11.54 26.23
C MET A 223 15.70 -11.78 27.48
N SER A 224 14.53 -11.17 27.46
CA SER A 224 13.38 -11.56 28.26
C SER A 224 12.64 -12.73 27.62
N VAL A 225 11.97 -13.54 28.40
CA VAL A 225 11.03 -14.53 27.88
C VAL A 225 9.65 -13.89 27.84
N ILE A 226 9.07 -13.82 26.67
CA ILE A 226 7.70 -13.35 26.45
C ILE A 226 6.83 -14.53 26.00
N ASN A 227 5.59 -14.54 26.45
CA ASN A 227 4.56 -15.45 25.96
C ASN A 227 3.62 -14.66 25.05
N ILE A 228 3.52 -15.08 23.80
CA ILE A 228 2.59 -14.53 22.82
C ILE A 228 1.40 -15.46 22.73
N PRO A 229 0.16 -14.99 22.92
CA PRO A 229 -1.02 -15.84 22.80
C PRO A 229 -0.98 -16.66 21.52
N GLN A 230 -1.28 -17.96 21.64
CA GLN A 230 -1.29 -18.94 20.53
C GLN A 230 0.06 -19.29 19.90
N GLN A 231 1.14 -18.53 20.18
CA GLN A 231 2.50 -18.84 19.68
C GLN A 231 3.42 -19.45 20.74
N GLY A 232 3.10 -19.21 22.01
CA GLY A 232 3.90 -19.70 23.14
C GLY A 232 5.10 -18.81 23.48
N ASN A 233 6.10 -19.39 24.16
CA ASN A 233 7.24 -18.66 24.68
C ASN A 233 8.27 -18.36 23.60
N SER A 234 8.73 -17.10 23.55
CA SER A 234 9.82 -16.62 22.70
C SER A 234 10.80 -15.76 23.48
N GLY A 235 12.08 -15.81 23.12
CA GLY A 235 13.07 -14.86 23.60
C GLY A 235 12.99 -13.54 22.84
N ALA A 236 13.07 -12.42 23.54
CA ALA A 236 13.02 -11.09 22.93
C ALA A 236 13.86 -10.07 23.70
N LEU A 237 14.53 -9.18 22.98
CA LEU A 237 15.13 -7.99 23.57
C LEU A 237 14.02 -6.90 23.58
N ILE A 238 13.54 -6.54 24.77
CA ILE A 238 12.45 -5.58 24.93
C ILE A 238 12.84 -4.41 25.83
N THR A 239 12.37 -3.21 25.46
CA THR A 239 12.55 -2.00 26.28
C THR A 239 11.21 -1.29 26.40
N LYS A 240 10.76 -1.00 27.64
CA LYS A 240 9.54 -0.24 27.87
C LYS A 240 9.72 1.20 27.40
N MET A 241 8.76 1.72 26.65
CA MET A 241 8.73 3.10 26.19
C MET A 241 7.99 3.99 27.18
N ASN A 242 8.36 5.26 27.24
CA ASN A 242 7.72 6.25 28.14
C ASN A 242 6.59 7.00 27.45
N ASP A 243 6.66 7.15 26.15
CA ASP A 243 5.66 7.88 25.37
C ASP A 243 4.42 7.02 25.13
N LYS A 244 3.33 7.66 24.75
CA LYS A 244 2.06 7.02 24.42
C LYS A 244 1.87 6.93 22.92
N PRO A 245 1.22 5.88 22.42
CA PRO A 245 0.78 5.83 21.05
C PRO A 245 -0.43 6.76 20.83
N HIS A 246 -0.75 6.99 19.58
CA HIS A 246 -1.87 7.81 19.15
C HIS A 246 -2.62 7.19 17.99
N LYS A 247 -3.90 7.53 17.84
CA LYS A 247 -4.71 7.13 16.70
C LYS A 247 -4.45 8.01 15.48
N LEU A 248 -4.21 7.39 14.35
CA LEU A 248 -4.20 8.02 13.05
C LEU A 248 -5.44 7.56 12.27
N ASN A 249 -6.31 8.50 11.90
CA ASN A 249 -7.47 8.20 11.06
C ASN A 249 -7.11 8.40 9.59
N VAL A 250 -7.14 7.32 8.82
CA VAL A 250 -6.79 7.31 7.40
C VAL A 250 -8.05 7.09 6.59
N LYS A 251 -8.27 7.91 5.57
CA LYS A 251 -9.39 7.72 4.64
C LYS A 251 -9.23 6.41 3.87
N ASN A 252 -10.27 5.59 3.80
CA ASN A 252 -10.23 4.30 3.10
C ASN A 252 -9.93 4.45 1.59
N GLY A 253 -10.31 5.58 0.98
CA GLY A 253 -9.97 5.95 -0.39
C GLY A 253 -8.55 6.48 -0.60
N LEU A 254 -7.69 6.47 0.43
CA LEU A 254 -6.32 6.92 0.30
C LEU A 254 -5.45 5.81 -0.28
N TYR A 255 -4.77 6.13 -1.36
CA TYR A 255 -3.79 5.29 -2.05
C TYR A 255 -2.45 6.00 -2.12
N ARG A 256 -1.42 5.26 -2.51
CA ARG A 256 -0.09 5.81 -2.79
C ARG A 256 0.32 5.45 -4.21
N ILE A 257 0.94 6.37 -4.91
CA ILE A 257 1.43 6.16 -6.27
C ILE A 257 2.77 5.42 -6.20
N ILE A 258 2.86 4.22 -6.80
CA ILE A 258 4.12 3.50 -6.98
C ILE A 258 4.96 4.21 -8.03
N GLY A 259 4.33 4.64 -9.12
CA GLY A 259 5.01 5.36 -10.17
C GLY A 259 4.19 5.45 -11.46
N SER A 260 4.83 6.03 -12.47
CA SER A 260 4.45 5.92 -13.88
C SER A 260 5.15 4.68 -14.46
N ILE A 261 4.41 3.59 -14.58
CA ILE A 261 4.93 2.24 -14.85
C ILE A 261 4.42 1.75 -16.21
N TYR A 262 5.32 1.17 -17.01
CA TYR A 262 4.95 0.61 -18.30
C TYR A 262 3.99 -0.57 -18.16
N ASP A 263 2.86 -0.47 -18.83
CA ASP A 263 1.88 -1.55 -18.94
C ASP A 263 1.97 -2.21 -20.33
N GLU A 264 2.36 -3.49 -20.35
CA GLU A 264 2.56 -4.24 -21.59
C GLU A 264 1.27 -4.40 -22.41
N ARG A 265 0.11 -4.38 -21.77
CA ARG A 265 -1.17 -4.51 -22.45
C ARG A 265 -1.51 -3.25 -23.25
N SER A 266 -1.34 -2.08 -22.67
CA SER A 266 -1.61 -0.79 -23.33
C SER A 266 -0.42 -0.25 -24.13
N LYS A 267 0.78 -0.82 -23.95
CA LYS A 267 2.05 -0.35 -24.54
C LYS A 267 2.39 1.10 -24.17
N THR A 268 1.95 1.56 -23.01
CA THR A 268 2.18 2.91 -22.49
C THR A 268 2.43 2.88 -20.99
N ASN A 269 3.04 3.93 -20.48
CA ASN A 269 3.11 4.14 -19.04
C ASN A 269 1.72 4.50 -18.47
N ARG A 270 1.43 3.95 -17.30
CA ARG A 270 0.23 4.24 -16.51
C ARG A 270 0.59 4.48 -15.06
N LEU A 271 -0.25 5.21 -14.33
CA LEU A 271 -0.09 5.30 -12.89
C LEU A 271 -0.45 3.97 -12.24
N LYS A 272 0.53 3.36 -11.59
CA LYS A 272 0.35 2.21 -10.71
C LYS A 272 0.19 2.71 -9.28
N VAL A 273 -0.91 2.34 -8.65
CA VAL A 273 -1.24 2.77 -7.29
C VAL A 273 -1.46 1.58 -6.37
N ILE A 274 -1.17 1.77 -5.09
CA ILE A 274 -1.34 0.79 -4.02
C ILE A 274 -2.18 1.40 -2.90
N LYS A 275 -3.06 0.62 -2.28
CA LYS A 275 -3.82 1.09 -1.11
C LYS A 275 -2.84 1.51 -0.01
N ALA A 276 -3.07 2.70 0.56
CA ALA A 276 -2.14 3.29 1.54
C ALA A 276 -2.05 2.51 2.85
N THR A 277 -3.12 1.79 3.19
CA THR A 277 -3.20 0.89 4.35
C THR A 277 -3.54 -0.52 3.86
N PRO A 278 -3.16 -1.59 4.56
CA PRO A 278 -3.63 -2.93 4.23
C PRO A 278 -5.16 -3.02 4.19
N LEU A 279 -5.65 -3.95 3.40
CA LEU A 279 -7.08 -4.22 3.25
C LEU A 279 -7.71 -4.61 4.59
N THR A 280 -8.86 -4.04 4.89
CA THR A 280 -9.67 -4.43 6.05
C THR A 280 -11.15 -4.27 5.74
N ASP A 281 -11.98 -5.05 6.40
CA ASP A 281 -13.43 -4.88 6.48
C ASP A 281 -13.86 -4.16 7.78
N GLY A 282 -12.89 -3.65 8.55
CA GLY A 282 -13.09 -3.02 9.86
C GLY A 282 -12.88 -3.97 11.04
N THR A 283 -12.81 -5.28 10.80
CA THR A 283 -12.55 -6.34 11.79
C THR A 283 -11.39 -7.24 11.37
N THR A 284 -11.38 -7.71 10.12
CA THR A 284 -10.35 -8.57 9.56
C THR A 284 -9.39 -7.74 8.70
N SER A 285 -8.10 -7.94 8.87
CA SER A 285 -7.04 -7.27 8.08
C SER A 285 -6.00 -8.24 7.52
N LEU A 286 -6.21 -9.55 7.70
CA LEU A 286 -5.30 -10.58 7.20
C LEU A 286 -6.08 -11.58 6.34
N TYR A 287 -5.54 -11.88 5.15
CA TYR A 287 -6.19 -12.72 4.15
C TYR A 287 -5.20 -13.72 3.57
N SER A 288 -5.65 -14.94 3.30
CA SER A 288 -4.83 -15.90 2.56
C SER A 288 -4.83 -15.59 1.06
N TRP A 289 -3.75 -15.96 0.39
CA TRP A 289 -3.70 -15.94 -1.07
C TRP A 289 -4.73 -16.92 -1.65
N ASP A 290 -4.63 -18.17 -1.23
CA ASP A 290 -5.60 -19.20 -1.51
C ASP A 290 -5.58 -20.27 -0.40
N ALA A 291 -6.75 -20.63 0.10
CA ALA A 291 -6.94 -21.65 1.12
C ALA A 291 -7.97 -22.70 0.67
N ASP A 292 -8.24 -22.83 -0.63
CA ASP A 292 -9.12 -23.85 -1.16
C ASP A 292 -8.41 -25.22 -1.15
N GLU A 293 -8.80 -26.09 -0.24
CA GLU A 293 -8.24 -27.45 -0.10
C GLU A 293 -8.50 -28.35 -1.32
N ASN A 294 -9.46 -27.97 -2.17
CA ASN A 294 -9.79 -28.73 -3.39
C ASN A 294 -8.95 -28.31 -4.59
N ASP A 295 -8.15 -27.26 -4.45
CA ASP A 295 -7.26 -26.80 -5.50
C ASP A 295 -5.88 -27.43 -5.32
N ASN A 296 -5.40 -28.11 -6.36
CA ASN A 296 -4.06 -28.72 -6.35
C ASN A 296 -2.92 -27.67 -6.52
N TYR A 297 -3.26 -26.42 -6.72
CA TYR A 297 -2.31 -25.35 -7.05
C TYR A 297 -2.59 -24.05 -6.29
N TYR A 298 -2.36 -24.06 -5.00
CA TYR A 298 -2.67 -22.97 -4.07
C TYR A 298 -2.03 -21.63 -4.37
N ASN A 299 -0.94 -21.54 -5.15
CA ASN A 299 -0.31 -20.28 -5.50
C ASN A 299 -0.61 -19.82 -6.94
N ILE A 300 -1.72 -20.26 -7.51
CA ILE A 300 -2.22 -19.77 -8.80
C ILE A 300 -3.07 -18.52 -8.57
N TRP A 301 -2.65 -17.39 -9.11
CA TRP A 301 -3.45 -16.16 -9.06
C TRP A 301 -4.69 -16.26 -9.97
N ALA A 302 -4.49 -16.69 -11.20
CA ALA A 302 -5.54 -16.87 -12.20
C ALA A 302 -5.42 -18.24 -12.87
N THR A 303 -6.54 -18.82 -13.30
CA THR A 303 -6.54 -20.11 -13.98
C THR A 303 -6.14 -20.01 -15.46
N PRO A 304 -5.57 -21.07 -16.03
CA PRO A 304 -5.07 -21.09 -17.40
C PRO A 304 -6.13 -20.89 -18.50
N THR A 305 -7.40 -21.11 -18.14
CA THR A 305 -8.48 -21.14 -19.12
C THR A 305 -8.80 -19.76 -19.64
N ASN A 306 -7.83 -19.05 -20.24
CA ASN A 306 -8.18 -18.09 -21.29
C ASN A 306 -7.54 -16.72 -21.31
N GLY A 307 -6.69 -16.31 -20.40
CA GLY A 307 -6.21 -14.93 -20.45
C GLY A 307 -7.35 -13.87 -20.44
N ASN A 308 -8.59 -14.32 -20.41
CA ASN A 308 -9.77 -13.47 -20.39
C ASN A 308 -10.15 -13.18 -18.93
N TYR A 309 -10.07 -11.92 -18.58
CA TYR A 309 -10.45 -11.41 -17.26
C TYR A 309 -11.77 -11.98 -16.73
N SER A 310 -12.81 -11.99 -17.55
CA SER A 310 -14.15 -12.46 -17.14
C SER A 310 -14.18 -13.93 -16.72
N ASN A 311 -13.39 -14.78 -17.36
CA ASN A 311 -13.39 -16.22 -17.08
C ASN A 311 -12.54 -16.58 -15.87
N SER A 312 -11.50 -15.80 -15.55
CA SER A 312 -10.65 -16.01 -14.37
C SER A 312 -11.36 -15.65 -13.07
N LEU A 313 -12.36 -14.76 -13.08
CA LEU A 313 -13.08 -14.31 -11.89
C LEU A 313 -13.84 -15.42 -11.14
N THR A 314 -14.13 -16.53 -11.80
CA THR A 314 -14.84 -17.68 -11.19
C THR A 314 -13.92 -18.82 -10.75
N SER A 315 -12.67 -18.81 -11.20
CA SER A 315 -11.77 -19.99 -11.09
C SER A 315 -10.35 -19.66 -10.63
N GLY A 316 -10.01 -18.39 -10.40
CA GLY A 316 -8.73 -18.02 -9.84
C GLY A 316 -8.66 -18.17 -8.33
N SER A 317 -7.55 -17.75 -7.70
CA SER A 317 -7.36 -17.80 -6.27
C SER A 317 -8.46 -17.05 -5.50
N GLN A 318 -8.63 -17.43 -4.24
CA GLN A 318 -9.59 -16.80 -3.34
C GLN A 318 -9.33 -15.28 -3.21
N LEU A 319 -8.04 -14.88 -3.10
CA LEU A 319 -7.66 -13.48 -3.00
C LEU A 319 -7.96 -12.70 -4.30
N MET A 320 -7.65 -13.28 -5.45
CA MET A 320 -7.96 -12.65 -6.74
C MET A 320 -9.47 -12.41 -6.88
N LYS A 321 -10.29 -13.39 -6.51
CA LYS A 321 -11.76 -13.28 -6.53
C LYS A 321 -12.24 -12.19 -5.56
N LEU A 322 -11.71 -12.15 -4.33
CA LEU A 322 -12.03 -11.11 -3.34
C LEU A 322 -11.85 -9.70 -3.91
N LEU A 323 -10.71 -9.48 -4.58
CA LEU A 323 -10.30 -8.17 -5.08
C LEU A 323 -10.99 -7.74 -6.39
N ASN A 324 -11.47 -8.69 -7.22
CA ASN A 324 -11.95 -8.38 -8.57
C ASN A 324 -13.44 -8.69 -8.81
N SER A 325 -14.05 -9.56 -8.04
CA SER A 325 -15.48 -9.91 -8.20
C SER A 325 -16.18 -10.21 -6.89
N GLY A 326 -15.43 -10.38 -5.80
CA GLY A 326 -15.93 -10.81 -4.51
C GLY A 326 -16.33 -9.65 -3.60
N ALA A 327 -16.22 -9.90 -2.31
CA ALA A 327 -16.75 -9.03 -1.27
C ALA A 327 -16.18 -7.60 -1.30
N TRP A 328 -14.88 -7.44 -1.47
CA TRP A 328 -14.28 -6.10 -1.55
C TRP A 328 -14.69 -5.33 -2.80
N TRP A 329 -14.74 -6.01 -3.94
CA TRP A 329 -15.13 -5.36 -5.20
C TRP A 329 -16.61 -4.94 -5.20
N ASN A 330 -17.50 -5.80 -4.71
CA ASN A 330 -18.95 -5.59 -4.77
C ASN A 330 -19.54 -4.99 -3.48
N GLY A 331 -18.81 -4.97 -2.38
CA GLY A 331 -19.29 -4.49 -1.09
C GLY A 331 -20.32 -5.45 -0.47
N THR A 332 -20.07 -6.73 -0.62
CA THR A 332 -20.91 -7.79 -0.04
C THR A 332 -20.21 -8.42 1.16
N SER A 333 -20.89 -9.26 1.90
CA SER A 333 -20.27 -10.16 2.86
C SER A 333 -20.04 -11.53 2.21
N ALA A 334 -18.93 -12.16 2.54
CA ALA A 334 -18.61 -13.50 2.08
C ALA A 334 -17.77 -14.24 3.12
N ASN A 335 -17.86 -15.56 3.11
CA ASN A 335 -16.97 -16.39 3.88
C ASN A 335 -15.59 -16.41 3.21
N TYR A 336 -14.55 -16.24 4.02
CA TYR A 336 -13.17 -16.27 3.60
C TYR A 336 -12.38 -17.26 4.46
N TYR A 337 -11.63 -18.14 3.83
CA TYR A 337 -10.86 -19.17 4.50
C TYR A 337 -9.42 -18.70 4.67
N SER A 338 -8.86 -18.88 5.85
CA SER A 338 -7.47 -18.54 6.16
C SER A 338 -6.91 -19.45 7.24
N TYR A 339 -5.63 -19.71 7.18
CA TYR A 339 -4.90 -20.35 8.25
C TYR A 339 -4.16 -19.29 9.07
N TYR A 340 -4.49 -19.17 10.34
CA TYR A 340 -3.85 -18.26 11.27
C TYR A 340 -2.75 -18.98 12.04
N TYR A 341 -1.54 -18.43 12.01
CA TYR A 341 -0.43 -18.93 12.80
C TYR A 341 -0.81 -18.91 14.29
N GLY A 342 -0.65 -20.08 14.96
CA GLY A 342 -1.02 -20.25 16.36
C GLY A 342 -2.49 -20.57 16.61
N GLY A 343 -3.32 -20.64 15.56
CA GLY A 343 -4.70 -21.16 15.64
C GLY A 343 -4.77 -22.67 15.44
N SER A 344 -5.95 -23.23 15.68
CA SER A 344 -6.22 -24.66 15.53
C SER A 344 -6.55 -25.08 14.09
N GLY A 345 -5.88 -24.52 13.09
CA GLY A 345 -6.10 -24.86 11.67
C GLY A 345 -6.82 -23.78 10.86
N PHE A 346 -7.44 -24.19 9.75
CA PHE A 346 -8.20 -23.31 8.89
C PHE A 346 -9.41 -22.71 9.61
N GLN A 347 -9.58 -21.42 9.46
CA GLN A 347 -10.70 -20.67 10.01
C GLN A 347 -11.48 -20.02 8.88
N THR A 348 -12.80 -20.00 9.03
CA THR A 348 -13.70 -19.26 8.16
C THR A 348 -14.13 -18.00 8.90
N LYS A 349 -13.93 -16.86 8.27
CA LYS A 349 -14.50 -15.59 8.72
C LYS A 349 -15.52 -15.09 7.71
N ASN A 350 -16.54 -14.42 8.20
CA ASN A 350 -17.51 -13.72 7.36
C ASN A 350 -17.09 -12.24 7.27
N ASP A 351 -16.42 -11.90 6.19
CA ASP A 351 -15.95 -10.55 5.94
C ASP A 351 -17.06 -9.68 5.36
N ASN A 352 -17.20 -8.46 5.85
CA ASN A 352 -18.24 -7.52 5.42
C ASN A 352 -17.62 -6.20 4.91
N PHE A 353 -17.50 -6.08 3.62
CA PHE A 353 -16.93 -4.91 2.95
C PHE A 353 -17.95 -3.83 2.56
N THR A 354 -19.17 -3.84 3.07
CA THR A 354 -20.22 -2.86 2.69
C THR A 354 -19.71 -1.42 2.83
N ASN A 355 -18.98 -1.11 3.88
CA ASN A 355 -18.43 0.21 4.14
C ASN A 355 -16.98 0.40 3.67
N TYR A 356 -16.32 -0.66 3.23
CA TYR A 356 -14.88 -0.67 2.88
C TYR A 356 -14.63 -1.04 1.42
N LYS A 357 -15.68 -1.21 0.64
CA LYS A 357 -15.58 -1.55 -0.79
C LYS A 357 -14.97 -0.40 -1.60
N LEU A 358 -14.45 -0.76 -2.75
CA LEU A 358 -14.09 0.20 -3.77
C LEU A 358 -15.37 0.84 -4.36
N SER A 359 -15.46 2.16 -4.41
CA SER A 359 -16.64 2.85 -4.98
C SER A 359 -16.75 2.63 -6.49
N ASP A 360 -17.96 2.75 -7.04
CA ASP A 360 -18.16 2.58 -8.49
C ASP A 360 -17.44 3.69 -9.28
N LYS A 361 -17.34 4.88 -8.73
CA LYS A 361 -16.59 5.98 -9.32
C LYS A 361 -15.07 5.75 -9.25
N ALA A 362 -14.55 5.13 -8.18
CA ALA A 362 -13.16 4.70 -8.14
C ALA A 362 -12.89 3.60 -9.17
N LYS A 363 -13.78 2.61 -9.30
CA LYS A 363 -13.67 1.54 -10.30
C LYS A 363 -13.62 2.06 -11.74
N SER A 364 -14.38 3.11 -12.07
CA SER A 364 -14.36 3.70 -13.41
C SER A 364 -13.01 4.34 -13.80
N ASN A 365 -12.12 4.55 -12.82
CA ASN A 365 -10.77 5.03 -13.05
C ASN A 365 -9.73 3.90 -13.12
N ILE A 366 -10.14 2.64 -13.08
CA ILE A 366 -9.26 1.48 -13.14
C ILE A 366 -9.41 0.82 -14.51
N ASP A 367 -8.30 0.62 -15.19
CA ASP A 367 -8.29 -0.11 -16.46
C ASP A 367 -7.69 -1.52 -16.28
N ILE A 368 -8.13 -2.44 -17.13
CA ILE A 368 -7.49 -3.74 -17.27
C ILE A 368 -6.04 -3.54 -17.71
N SER A 369 -5.12 -4.08 -16.95
CA SER A 369 -3.68 -4.03 -17.19
C SER A 369 -3.06 -5.41 -17.12
N ARG A 370 -1.83 -5.57 -17.60
CA ARG A 370 -1.15 -6.85 -17.58
C ARG A 370 -0.40 -7.05 -16.27
N TYR A 371 -0.76 -8.13 -15.58
CA TYR A 371 -0.04 -8.64 -14.42
C TYR A 371 0.72 -9.91 -14.84
N TYR A 372 2.02 -9.88 -14.66
CA TYR A 372 2.87 -11.04 -14.90
C TYR A 372 2.82 -11.99 -13.70
N LEU A 373 2.87 -13.28 -13.97
CA LEU A 373 2.75 -14.36 -13.00
C LEU A 373 3.98 -15.28 -13.04
N GLY A 374 5.07 -14.80 -13.62
CA GLY A 374 6.37 -15.45 -13.51
C GLY A 374 6.83 -15.44 -12.05
N GLY A 375 7.51 -16.50 -11.65
CA GLY A 375 7.94 -16.73 -10.29
C GLY A 375 9.46 -16.89 -10.17
N TYR A 376 9.88 -17.14 -8.94
CA TYR A 376 11.25 -17.42 -8.59
C TYR A 376 11.28 -18.47 -7.48
N ASN A 377 12.29 -19.37 -7.48
CA ASN A 377 12.32 -20.54 -6.59
C ASN A 377 13.57 -20.62 -5.72
N ASN A 378 14.17 -19.51 -5.44
CA ASN A 378 15.38 -19.42 -4.60
C ASN A 378 15.35 -18.16 -3.75
N THR A 379 16.42 -17.90 -3.01
CA THR A 379 16.58 -16.65 -2.25
C THR A 379 16.34 -15.44 -3.16
N PRO A 380 15.36 -14.55 -2.87
CA PRO A 380 15.02 -13.43 -3.73
C PRO A 380 16.23 -12.53 -4.05
N PRO A 381 16.56 -12.36 -5.35
CA PRO A 381 17.80 -11.75 -5.83
C PRO A 381 17.73 -10.21 -5.79
N LEU A 382 18.63 -9.55 -6.51
CA LEU A 382 18.57 -8.11 -6.76
C LEU A 382 17.25 -7.71 -7.44
N THR A 383 16.79 -6.50 -7.19
CA THR A 383 15.51 -5.99 -7.68
C THR A 383 15.38 -6.03 -9.21
N ASN A 384 16.44 -5.66 -9.94
CA ASN A 384 16.46 -5.66 -11.40
C ASN A 384 16.40 -7.09 -11.98
N GLU A 385 17.00 -8.06 -11.32
CA GLU A 385 16.92 -9.47 -11.73
C GLU A 385 15.50 -10.00 -11.46
N MET A 386 14.94 -9.68 -10.31
CA MET A 386 13.56 -10.07 -9.95
C MET A 386 12.53 -9.51 -10.93
N TYR A 387 12.72 -8.26 -11.40
CA TYR A 387 11.90 -7.68 -12.46
C TYR A 387 11.87 -8.57 -13.74
N GLY A 388 13.00 -9.15 -14.11
CA GLY A 388 13.11 -10.10 -15.22
C GLY A 388 12.38 -11.42 -14.95
N TYR A 389 12.52 -12.00 -13.77
CA TYR A 389 11.86 -13.25 -13.39
C TYR A 389 10.33 -13.11 -13.34
N GLU A 390 9.81 -12.00 -12.82
CA GLU A 390 8.38 -11.71 -12.82
C GLU A 390 7.76 -11.75 -14.21
N ARG A 391 8.51 -11.31 -15.22
CA ARG A 391 8.10 -11.22 -16.63
C ARG A 391 8.61 -12.38 -17.48
N GLY A 392 9.31 -13.30 -16.85
CA GLY A 392 9.92 -14.47 -17.48
C GLY A 392 8.98 -15.67 -17.55
N THR A 393 9.56 -16.79 -17.96
CA THR A 393 8.84 -18.06 -18.21
C THR A 393 8.87 -19.03 -17.04
N LEU A 394 9.58 -18.70 -15.94
CA LEU A 394 9.66 -19.57 -14.76
C LEU A 394 8.31 -19.68 -14.06
N ARG A 395 7.85 -20.92 -13.89
CA ARG A 395 6.61 -21.27 -13.20
C ARG A 395 6.71 -22.69 -12.64
N TYR A 396 5.88 -23.02 -11.66
CA TYR A 396 5.90 -24.33 -11.03
C TYR A 396 5.58 -25.47 -12.01
N ASP A 397 4.58 -25.26 -12.88
CA ASP A 397 4.25 -26.21 -13.93
C ASP A 397 3.75 -25.48 -15.20
N GLU A 398 3.82 -26.20 -16.35
CA GLU A 398 3.53 -25.62 -17.66
C GLU A 398 2.07 -25.19 -17.87
N ASN A 399 1.15 -25.69 -17.03
CA ASN A 399 -0.27 -25.35 -17.13
C ASN A 399 -0.61 -24.02 -16.47
N ARG A 400 0.31 -23.41 -15.72
CA ARG A 400 0.08 -22.13 -15.08
C ARG A 400 0.24 -20.98 -16.03
N PRO A 401 -0.64 -19.98 -15.99
CA PRO A 401 -0.48 -18.79 -16.82
C PRO A 401 0.77 -18.01 -16.41
N LEU A 402 1.45 -17.42 -17.37
CA LEU A 402 2.61 -16.55 -17.14
C LEU A 402 2.23 -15.07 -17.00
N TYR A 403 1.01 -14.72 -17.36
CA TYR A 403 0.43 -13.40 -17.15
C TYR A 403 -1.09 -13.49 -17.06
N TRP A 404 -1.67 -12.46 -16.52
CA TRP A 404 -3.10 -12.25 -16.41
C TRP A 404 -3.44 -10.80 -16.74
N ASP A 405 -4.42 -10.58 -17.60
CA ASP A 405 -4.96 -9.27 -17.88
C ASP A 405 -6.16 -9.03 -16.95
N GLY A 406 -6.03 -8.13 -15.99
CA GLY A 406 -7.05 -7.89 -14.97
C GLY A 406 -7.01 -6.51 -14.36
N MET A 407 -7.90 -6.24 -13.40
CA MET A 407 -8.03 -4.90 -12.82
C MET A 407 -7.17 -4.71 -11.58
N VAL A 408 -7.24 -5.64 -10.62
CA VAL A 408 -6.60 -5.47 -9.31
C VAL A 408 -5.69 -6.66 -9.01
N GLY A 409 -4.43 -6.39 -8.79
CA GLY A 409 -3.41 -7.34 -8.35
C GLY A 409 -2.76 -6.90 -7.04
N LEU A 410 -1.51 -7.32 -6.84
CA LEU A 410 -0.66 -6.95 -5.72
C LEU A 410 0.63 -6.27 -6.22
N MET A 411 1.42 -5.70 -5.32
CA MET A 411 2.74 -5.19 -5.67
C MET A 411 3.69 -6.36 -5.99
N TYR A 412 4.60 -6.12 -6.90
CA TYR A 412 5.68 -7.05 -7.19
C TYR A 412 6.83 -6.93 -6.17
N PRO A 413 7.64 -7.98 -5.99
CA PRO A 413 8.92 -7.86 -5.31
C PRO A 413 9.80 -6.73 -5.89
N SER A 414 9.79 -6.55 -7.21
CA SER A 414 10.53 -5.45 -7.86
C SER A 414 9.95 -4.06 -7.54
N ASP A 415 8.62 -3.91 -7.42
CA ASP A 415 8.02 -2.65 -6.96
C ASP A 415 8.53 -2.29 -5.56
N TYR A 416 8.54 -3.29 -4.68
CA TYR A 416 9.05 -3.14 -3.32
C TYR A 416 10.53 -2.77 -3.31
N GLY A 417 11.35 -3.45 -4.10
CA GLY A 417 12.79 -3.20 -4.14
C GLY A 417 13.13 -1.77 -4.61
N TYR A 418 12.52 -1.31 -5.69
CA TYR A 418 12.77 0.05 -6.21
C TYR A 418 12.29 1.17 -5.27
N ALA A 419 11.31 0.90 -4.41
CA ALA A 419 10.83 1.89 -3.44
C ALA A 419 11.87 2.29 -2.39
N ALA A 420 12.91 1.47 -2.17
CA ALA A 420 14.04 1.78 -1.30
C ALA A 420 15.12 2.66 -1.96
N GLY A 421 15.04 2.88 -3.28
CA GLY A 421 16.01 3.62 -4.06
C GLY A 421 17.05 2.73 -4.78
N ASN A 422 17.86 3.33 -5.64
CA ASN A 422 18.72 2.62 -6.58
C ASN A 422 19.85 1.83 -5.90
N VAL A 423 20.48 2.38 -4.86
CA VAL A 423 21.57 1.69 -4.12
C VAL A 423 21.07 0.36 -3.55
N CYS A 424 19.89 0.36 -2.91
CA CYS A 424 19.29 -0.87 -2.44
C CYS A 424 18.88 -1.80 -3.60
N ALA A 425 18.22 -1.25 -4.61
CA ALA A 425 17.70 -2.03 -5.74
C ALA A 425 18.77 -2.75 -6.56
N THR A 426 19.98 -2.18 -6.65
CA THR A 426 21.08 -2.74 -7.47
C THR A 426 22.21 -3.35 -6.65
N GLY A 427 22.27 -3.05 -5.35
CA GLY A 427 23.40 -3.46 -4.49
C GLY A 427 23.03 -4.43 -3.37
N THR A 428 21.74 -4.62 -3.09
CA THR A 428 21.28 -5.49 -2.00
C THR A 428 20.21 -6.45 -2.53
N GLU A 429 20.37 -7.73 -2.28
CA GLU A 429 19.36 -8.74 -2.58
C GLU A 429 18.09 -8.45 -1.75
N LEU A 430 16.93 -8.68 -2.32
CA LEU A 430 15.63 -8.46 -1.67
C LEU A 430 15.48 -9.26 -0.37
N PHE A 431 16.12 -10.44 -0.29
CA PHE A 431 16.19 -11.25 0.92
C PHE A 431 17.00 -10.58 2.05
N ASN A 432 17.86 -9.63 1.73
CA ASN A 432 18.71 -8.91 2.67
C ASN A 432 18.21 -7.48 2.95
N TYR A 433 16.98 -7.14 2.60
CA TYR A 433 16.36 -5.82 2.85
C TYR A 433 16.01 -5.63 4.33
N ILE A 434 16.99 -5.83 5.21
CA ILE A 434 16.83 -5.62 6.65
C ILE A 434 17.58 -4.34 7.04
N GLY A 435 17.00 -3.54 7.91
CA GLY A 435 17.64 -2.35 8.45
C GLY A 435 17.70 -1.21 7.43
N GLU A 436 18.84 -0.97 6.78
CA GLU A 436 19.02 0.22 5.94
C GLU A 436 18.01 0.29 4.78
N CYS A 437 17.89 -0.79 4.00
CA CYS A 437 16.99 -0.79 2.83
C CYS A 437 15.52 -0.78 3.22
N SER A 438 15.10 -1.52 4.26
CA SER A 438 13.74 -1.47 4.75
C SER A 438 13.38 -0.10 5.35
N ASN A 439 14.30 0.54 6.07
CA ASN A 439 14.07 1.87 6.66
C ASN A 439 13.94 2.99 5.59
N LYS A 440 14.58 2.81 4.44
CA LYS A 440 14.45 3.71 3.28
C LYS A 440 13.24 3.41 2.41
N ASN A 441 12.56 2.29 2.65
CA ASN A 441 11.50 1.79 1.77
C ASN A 441 10.13 2.23 2.23
N TRP A 442 9.48 3.10 1.48
CA TRP A 442 8.14 3.59 1.82
C TRP A 442 7.03 2.54 1.64
N LEU A 443 7.27 1.44 0.91
CA LEU A 443 6.33 0.31 0.78
C LEU A 443 6.44 -0.68 1.95
N TYR A 444 7.43 -0.52 2.81
CA TYR A 444 7.58 -1.37 3.97
C TYR A 444 6.61 -0.96 5.08
N ASN A 445 5.61 -1.79 5.33
CA ASN A 445 4.75 -1.68 6.50
C ASN A 445 5.43 -2.35 7.69
N THR A 446 5.99 -1.55 8.57
CA THR A 446 6.74 -2.05 9.74
C THR A 446 5.92 -3.05 10.55
N GLY A 447 6.48 -4.23 10.76
CA GLY A 447 5.87 -5.24 11.62
C GLY A 447 4.76 -6.07 10.97
N VAL A 448 4.51 -5.93 9.69
CA VAL A 448 3.41 -6.65 9.02
C VAL A 448 3.96 -7.52 7.90
N ASN A 449 3.62 -8.81 7.92
CA ASN A 449 3.83 -9.69 6.76
C ASN A 449 2.82 -9.34 5.68
N GLN A 450 3.28 -9.10 4.45
CA GLN A 450 2.42 -8.63 3.36
C GLN A 450 2.64 -9.42 2.08
N TRP A 451 1.54 -9.89 1.46
CA TRP A 451 1.59 -10.60 0.19
C TRP A 451 2.14 -9.75 -0.95
N LEU A 452 2.92 -10.43 -1.80
CA LEU A 452 3.40 -9.93 -3.08
C LEU A 452 2.71 -10.67 -4.25
N MET A 453 2.90 -10.20 -5.49
CA MET A 453 2.24 -10.75 -6.67
C MET A 453 2.90 -12.04 -7.18
N SER A 454 4.17 -12.28 -6.89
CA SER A 454 4.94 -13.37 -7.49
C SER A 454 4.82 -14.67 -6.72
N PRO A 455 4.44 -15.78 -7.38
CA PRO A 455 4.50 -17.12 -6.80
C PRO A 455 5.94 -17.64 -6.73
N ASP A 456 6.18 -18.62 -5.89
CA ASP A 456 7.37 -19.47 -5.96
C ASP A 456 7.22 -20.42 -7.17
N SER A 457 8.26 -20.52 -8.01
CA SER A 457 8.26 -21.38 -9.20
C SER A 457 8.75 -22.81 -8.93
N GLY A 458 9.22 -23.10 -7.73
CA GLY A 458 9.68 -24.44 -7.32
C GLY A 458 8.71 -25.18 -6.40
N ASN A 459 7.70 -24.48 -5.88
CA ASN A 459 6.73 -25.03 -4.94
C ASN A 459 5.32 -24.53 -5.21
N SER A 460 4.33 -25.43 -5.18
CA SER A 460 2.94 -25.10 -5.49
C SER A 460 2.23 -24.29 -4.40
N TYR A 461 2.78 -24.24 -3.19
CA TYR A 461 2.15 -23.61 -2.03
C TYR A 461 2.77 -22.28 -1.65
N TYR A 462 3.96 -21.96 -2.15
CA TYR A 462 4.66 -20.77 -1.69
C TYR A 462 4.41 -19.58 -2.58
N VAL A 463 4.28 -18.42 -1.94
CA VAL A 463 4.17 -17.11 -2.54
C VAL A 463 5.19 -16.21 -1.88
N LEU A 464 5.80 -15.32 -2.65
CA LEU A 464 6.71 -14.32 -2.11
C LEU A 464 5.93 -13.30 -1.28
N TYR A 465 6.53 -12.86 -0.19
CA TYR A 465 5.92 -11.86 0.68
C TYR A 465 6.97 -10.97 1.34
N VAL A 466 6.60 -9.76 1.72
CA VAL A 466 7.43 -8.92 2.59
C VAL A 466 7.28 -9.45 4.01
N TYR A 467 8.39 -9.84 4.60
CA TYR A 467 8.43 -10.29 5.99
C TYR A 467 8.40 -9.10 6.94
N TYR A 468 7.87 -9.26 8.14
CA TYR A 468 7.63 -8.18 9.11
C TYR A 468 8.86 -7.32 9.47
N VAL A 469 10.07 -7.76 9.13
CA VAL A 469 11.32 -7.00 9.29
C VAL A 469 11.82 -6.33 8.01
N GLY A 470 11.09 -6.46 6.91
CA GLY A 470 11.33 -5.73 5.66
C GLY A 470 12.03 -6.50 4.55
N LEU A 471 12.52 -7.71 4.80
CA LEU A 471 13.07 -8.55 3.72
C LEU A 471 11.93 -9.18 2.88
N VAL A 472 12.23 -9.53 1.64
CA VAL A 472 11.35 -10.37 0.83
C VAL A 472 11.70 -11.82 1.08
N PHE A 473 10.70 -12.62 1.42
CA PHE A 473 10.85 -14.04 1.71
C PHE A 473 10.07 -14.88 0.69
N ASP A 474 10.59 -16.06 0.33
CA ASP A 474 10.09 -16.90 -0.76
C ASP A 474 9.09 -17.99 -0.32
N ARG A 475 8.87 -18.18 0.98
CA ARG A 475 8.17 -19.35 1.54
C ARG A 475 6.92 -19.02 2.33
N GLY A 476 6.12 -18.06 1.86
CA GLY A 476 4.80 -17.82 2.42
C GLY A 476 3.81 -18.87 1.95
N TYR A 477 3.30 -19.71 2.85
CA TYR A 477 2.21 -20.62 2.49
C TYR A 477 1.00 -19.83 2.03
N SER A 478 0.51 -20.07 0.80
CA SER A 478 -0.63 -19.36 0.19
C SER A 478 -1.89 -19.35 1.06
N TYR A 479 -2.07 -20.34 1.89
CA TYR A 479 -3.17 -20.43 2.84
C TYR A 479 -2.97 -19.63 4.14
N SER A 480 -1.76 -19.10 4.40
CA SER A 480 -1.52 -18.25 5.58
C SER A 480 -2.24 -16.93 5.48
N ALA A 481 -2.68 -16.40 6.62
CA ALA A 481 -3.32 -15.09 6.69
C ALA A 481 -2.25 -13.99 6.81
N LEU A 482 -2.07 -13.20 5.75
CA LEU A 482 -1.15 -12.07 5.71
C LEU A 482 -1.89 -10.79 5.27
N ALA A 483 -1.27 -9.64 5.48
CA ALA A 483 -1.80 -8.37 5.01
C ALA A 483 -1.83 -8.30 3.49
N VAL A 484 -2.81 -7.58 2.97
CA VAL A 484 -3.04 -7.38 1.54
C VAL A 484 -3.16 -5.90 1.25
N SER A 485 -2.34 -5.38 0.35
CA SER A 485 -2.52 -4.03 -0.20
C SER A 485 -2.85 -4.13 -1.68
N PRO A 486 -4.12 -3.92 -2.08
CA PRO A 486 -4.53 -3.94 -3.47
C PRO A 486 -3.76 -2.94 -4.33
N VAL A 487 -3.35 -3.39 -5.52
CA VAL A 487 -2.63 -2.61 -6.52
C VAL A 487 -3.39 -2.62 -7.83
N PHE A 488 -3.48 -1.48 -8.48
CA PHE A 488 -4.07 -1.37 -9.82
C PHE A 488 -3.47 -0.22 -10.62
N TYR A 489 -3.79 -0.22 -11.91
CA TYR A 489 -3.38 0.84 -12.83
C TYR A 489 -4.56 1.76 -13.10
N LEU A 490 -4.32 3.06 -12.97
CA LEU A 490 -5.32 4.06 -13.31
C LEU A 490 -5.50 4.18 -14.82
N SER A 491 -6.70 4.54 -15.23
CA SER A 491 -7.01 4.83 -16.63
C SER A 491 -6.07 5.90 -17.20
N SER A 492 -5.77 5.78 -18.48
CA SER A 492 -4.98 6.80 -19.20
C SER A 492 -5.66 8.17 -19.24
N SER A 493 -6.98 8.21 -19.04
CA SER A 493 -7.75 9.45 -18.93
C SER A 493 -7.68 10.09 -17.53
N ALA A 494 -7.15 9.39 -16.54
CA ALA A 494 -7.04 9.89 -15.18
C ALA A 494 -6.20 11.17 -15.13
N SER A 495 -6.71 12.20 -14.48
CA SER A 495 -6.03 13.47 -14.30
C SER A 495 -5.98 13.88 -12.83
N ILE A 496 -4.95 14.62 -12.47
CA ILE A 496 -4.79 15.20 -11.14
C ILE A 496 -5.31 16.64 -11.21
N THR A 497 -6.29 16.93 -10.36
CA THR A 497 -6.94 18.25 -10.30
C THR A 497 -6.52 19.08 -9.09
N GLY A 498 -5.79 18.51 -8.15
CA GLY A 498 -5.34 19.22 -6.95
C GLY A 498 -4.46 18.36 -6.05
N GLY A 499 -4.06 18.95 -4.93
CA GLY A 499 -3.17 18.33 -3.96
C GLY A 499 -1.69 18.40 -4.36
N ASN A 500 -0.83 18.01 -3.44
CA ASN A 500 0.63 17.98 -3.62
C ASN A 500 1.26 16.61 -3.28
N GLY A 501 0.42 15.61 -3.03
CA GLY A 501 0.85 14.25 -2.72
C GLY A 501 1.25 14.01 -1.27
N THR A 502 1.13 14.98 -0.38
CA THR A 502 1.32 14.76 1.06
C THR A 502 0.09 14.06 1.66
N LEU A 503 0.25 13.48 2.86
CA LEU A 503 -0.87 12.87 3.59
C LEU A 503 -2.01 13.86 3.85
N ASP A 504 -1.67 15.11 4.23
CA ASP A 504 -2.65 16.16 4.52
C ASP A 504 -3.28 16.77 3.28
N ALA A 505 -2.58 16.72 2.14
CA ALA A 505 -3.01 17.24 0.85
C ALA A 505 -2.72 16.24 -0.28
N PRO A 506 -3.34 15.06 -0.26
CA PRO A 506 -3.13 14.04 -1.28
C PRO A 506 -3.55 14.56 -2.66
N TYR A 507 -2.96 14.04 -3.72
CA TYR A 507 -3.44 14.30 -5.07
C TYR A 507 -4.91 13.92 -5.18
N ILE A 508 -5.69 14.75 -5.87
CA ILE A 508 -7.12 14.53 -6.11
C ILE A 508 -7.28 14.05 -7.55
N LEU A 509 -7.86 12.86 -7.70
CA LEU A 509 -8.18 12.26 -8.98
C LEU A 509 -9.53 12.83 -9.47
N SER A 510 -9.59 13.19 -10.74
CA SER A 510 -10.82 13.64 -11.42
C SER A 510 -11.48 12.54 -12.23
#